data_2fb215d0d9b807879b813edef14be1d9
#
_entry.id   2fb215d0d9b807879b813edef14be1d9
#
_cell.length_a   1.000
_cell.length_b   1.000
_cell.length_c   1.000
_cell.angle_alpha   90.00
_cell.angle_beta   90.00
_cell.angle_gamma   90.00
#
_symmetry.space_group_name_H-M   'P 1'
#
loop_
_entity.id
_entity.type
_entity.pdbx_description
1 polymer ?
#
loop_
_entity_poly.entity_id
_entity_poly.type
_entity_poly.pdbx_seq_one_letter_code
_entity_poly.pdbx_strand_id
1 'polypeptide(L)'
;MSVLAAPTVQRSWLRAFRGPLVSVLSVAIFLLIWLIAAQIAQSRLLPGPGAVLHYMVNETLHGDMLAELGITLWRVVASFVVAMLIGSVIGLAMGQSPALDRALDPWLIVLLNLPALVIIILAYVWFGLNEAAAIGAVALNKIPNVVVTLREGGRALDPGLDEMARAYRMPPMVKFANVTLPQLQPYFAAASRSGISLIWKIVLVVELLGRPNGVGFELHLNFQLFNVTAILGYTFAFVAVMLAIEYLLVQPLERRSTRWRNKPV
;
A
#
# COMPACT_ATOMS: atom_id res chain seq x y z
N MET A 1 49.05 -32.56 -19.57
CA MET A 1 47.74 -32.83 -20.22
C MET A 1 46.66 -32.32 -19.27
N SER A 2 46.21 -31.11 -19.50
CA SER A 2 45.13 -30.46 -18.71
C SER A 2 43.84 -30.55 -19.52
N VAL A 3 42.87 -31.30 -18.99
CA VAL A 3 41.55 -31.45 -19.59
C VAL A 3 40.71 -30.18 -19.23
N LEU A 4 40.50 -29.35 -20.22
CA LEU A 4 39.56 -28.20 -20.13
C LEU A 4 38.13 -28.71 -20.04
N ALA A 5 37.50 -28.58 -18.89
CA ALA A 5 36.08 -28.82 -18.70
C ALA A 5 35.28 -27.68 -19.35
N ALA A 6 34.47 -28.01 -20.36
CA ALA A 6 33.57 -27.08 -21.02
C ALA A 6 32.50 -26.54 -20.05
N PRO A 7 32.15 -25.26 -20.10
CA PRO A 7 31.11 -24.70 -19.23
C PRO A 7 29.72 -25.23 -19.67
N THR A 8 28.98 -25.84 -18.74
CA THR A 8 27.62 -26.36 -18.92
C THR A 8 26.61 -25.20 -18.97
N VAL A 9 26.45 -24.60 -20.16
CA VAL A 9 25.49 -23.52 -20.42
C VAL A 9 24.02 -24.02 -20.39
N GLN A 10 23.77 -25.30 -20.38
CA GLN A 10 22.45 -25.91 -20.57
C GLN A 10 21.51 -25.89 -19.34
N ARG A 11 21.97 -25.46 -18.13
CA ARG A 11 21.13 -25.48 -16.91
C ARG A 11 20.40 -24.17 -16.55
N SER A 12 20.70 -23.08 -17.23
CA SER A 12 20.11 -21.76 -16.90
C SER A 12 18.68 -21.58 -17.44
N TRP A 13 18.38 -22.08 -18.61
CA TRP A 13 17.08 -21.96 -19.28
C TRP A 13 15.96 -22.69 -18.54
N LEU A 14 16.22 -23.90 -18.05
CA LEU A 14 15.23 -24.68 -17.30
C LEU A 14 14.89 -24.06 -15.93
N ARG A 15 15.79 -23.28 -15.33
CA ARG A 15 15.49 -22.55 -14.08
C ARG A 15 14.67 -21.29 -14.33
N ALA A 16 14.85 -20.62 -15.45
CA ALA A 16 14.07 -19.42 -15.82
C ALA A 16 12.59 -19.73 -16.07
N PHE A 17 12.26 -20.90 -16.64
CA PHE A 17 10.90 -21.33 -16.90
C PHE A 17 10.22 -22.01 -15.70
N ARG A 18 10.98 -22.53 -14.73
CA ARG A 18 10.40 -23.19 -13.55
C ARG A 18 9.66 -22.23 -12.63
N GLY A 19 10.12 -21.00 -12.46
CA GLY A 19 9.48 -20.00 -11.61
C GLY A 19 8.04 -19.68 -12.02
N PRO A 20 7.81 -19.17 -13.24
CA PRO A 20 6.46 -18.83 -13.70
C PRO A 20 5.55 -20.05 -13.85
N LEU A 21 6.09 -21.21 -14.29
CA LEU A 21 5.31 -22.45 -14.40
C LEU A 21 4.80 -22.95 -13.04
N VAL A 22 5.64 -22.91 -12.01
CA VAL A 22 5.25 -23.28 -10.64
C VAL A 22 4.18 -22.33 -10.11
N SER A 23 4.29 -21.03 -10.37
CA SER A 23 3.28 -20.06 -9.96
C SER A 23 1.93 -20.28 -10.64
N VAL A 24 1.93 -20.51 -11.95
CA VAL A 24 0.70 -20.82 -12.71
C VAL A 24 0.08 -22.12 -12.22
N LEU A 25 0.90 -23.16 -12.02
CA LEU A 25 0.42 -24.46 -11.50
C LEU A 25 -0.18 -24.33 -10.10
N SER A 26 0.43 -23.54 -9.22
CA SER A 26 -0.08 -23.26 -7.87
C SER A 26 -1.47 -22.60 -7.91
N VAL A 27 -1.63 -21.57 -8.76
CA VAL A 27 -2.93 -20.91 -8.94
C VAL A 27 -3.97 -21.87 -9.54
N ALA A 28 -3.59 -22.67 -10.53
CA ALA A 28 -4.47 -23.65 -11.14
C ALA A 28 -4.95 -24.72 -10.13
N ILE A 29 -4.03 -25.22 -9.30
CA ILE A 29 -4.37 -26.18 -8.23
C ILE A 29 -5.32 -25.52 -7.21
N PHE A 30 -5.07 -24.28 -6.80
CA PHE A 30 -5.97 -23.57 -5.91
C PHE A 30 -7.38 -23.42 -6.48
N LEU A 31 -7.49 -23.00 -7.74
CA LEU A 31 -8.78 -22.86 -8.44
C LEU A 31 -9.50 -24.21 -8.59
N LEU A 32 -8.76 -25.29 -8.84
CA LEU A 32 -9.31 -26.64 -8.93
C LEU A 32 -9.86 -27.10 -7.57
N ILE A 33 -9.10 -26.91 -6.49
CA ILE A 33 -9.56 -27.23 -5.13
C ILE A 33 -10.82 -26.44 -4.80
N TRP A 34 -10.84 -25.15 -5.08
CA TRP A 34 -12.02 -24.32 -4.86
C TRP A 34 -13.22 -24.79 -5.68
N LEU A 35 -13.03 -25.12 -6.96
CA LEU A 35 -14.10 -25.63 -7.82
C LEU A 35 -14.69 -26.95 -7.27
N ILE A 36 -13.82 -27.89 -6.87
CA ILE A 36 -14.25 -29.17 -6.28
C ILE A 36 -15.03 -28.94 -4.98
N ALA A 37 -14.49 -28.09 -4.09
CA ALA A 37 -15.15 -27.77 -2.83
C ALA A 37 -16.53 -27.13 -3.04
N ALA A 38 -16.67 -26.21 -4.01
CA ALA A 38 -17.95 -25.59 -4.35
C ALA A 38 -18.95 -26.61 -4.92
N GLN A 39 -18.49 -27.55 -5.75
CA GLN A 39 -19.36 -28.60 -6.29
C GLN A 39 -19.81 -29.61 -5.24
N ILE A 40 -18.95 -29.94 -4.28
CA ILE A 40 -19.31 -30.85 -3.16
C ILE A 40 -20.28 -30.17 -2.20
N ALA A 41 -20.02 -28.90 -1.87
CA ALA A 41 -20.84 -28.16 -0.91
C ALA A 41 -22.24 -27.84 -1.44
N GLN A 42 -22.40 -27.64 -2.75
CA GLN A 42 -23.64 -27.23 -3.44
C GLN A 42 -24.42 -26.13 -2.69
N SER A 43 -23.68 -25.21 -2.07
CA SER A 43 -24.22 -24.19 -1.20
C SER A 43 -24.05 -22.79 -1.80
N ARG A 44 -25.06 -21.94 -1.63
CA ARG A 44 -24.96 -20.49 -1.98
C ARG A 44 -23.86 -19.76 -1.17
N LEU A 45 -23.46 -20.34 -0.04
CA LEU A 45 -22.40 -19.79 0.81
C LEU A 45 -20.99 -20.14 0.33
N LEU A 46 -20.85 -21.06 -0.62
CA LEU A 46 -19.57 -21.38 -1.26
C LEU A 46 -19.72 -21.38 -2.78
N PRO A 47 -19.82 -20.20 -3.42
CA PRO A 47 -19.96 -20.10 -4.86
C PRO A 47 -18.69 -20.57 -5.57
N GLY A 48 -18.85 -21.22 -6.72
CA GLY A 48 -17.70 -21.61 -7.55
C GLY A 48 -17.02 -20.42 -8.25
N PRO A 49 -15.75 -20.57 -8.66
CA PRO A 49 -14.99 -19.51 -9.29
C PRO A 49 -15.65 -18.94 -10.57
N GLY A 50 -16.36 -19.80 -11.33
CA GLY A 50 -17.11 -19.35 -12.52
C GLY A 50 -18.27 -18.43 -12.19
N ALA A 51 -19.02 -18.69 -11.12
CA ALA A 51 -20.12 -17.83 -10.69
C ALA A 51 -19.61 -16.46 -10.21
N VAL A 52 -18.49 -16.44 -9.49
CA VAL A 52 -17.85 -15.20 -9.04
C VAL A 52 -17.34 -14.40 -10.22
N LEU A 53 -16.68 -15.01 -11.18
CA LEU A 53 -16.19 -14.32 -12.38
C LEU A 53 -17.33 -13.77 -13.23
N HIS A 54 -18.41 -14.54 -13.42
CA HIS A 54 -19.61 -14.07 -14.12
C HIS A 54 -20.23 -12.84 -13.42
N TYR A 55 -20.34 -12.89 -12.09
CA TYR A 55 -20.82 -11.75 -11.30
C TYR A 55 -19.91 -10.53 -11.50
N MET A 56 -18.58 -10.70 -11.38
CA MET A 56 -17.63 -9.60 -11.58
C MET A 56 -17.78 -8.95 -12.96
N VAL A 57 -17.85 -9.75 -14.03
CA VAL A 57 -18.00 -9.24 -15.40
C VAL A 57 -19.33 -8.51 -15.56
N ASN A 58 -20.42 -9.10 -15.09
CA ASN A 58 -21.75 -8.49 -15.18
C ASN A 58 -21.82 -7.18 -14.40
N GLU A 59 -21.33 -7.14 -13.16
CA GLU A 59 -21.34 -5.97 -12.31
C GLU A 59 -20.41 -4.86 -12.81
N THR A 60 -19.31 -5.24 -13.47
CA THR A 60 -18.40 -4.28 -14.11
C THR A 60 -19.03 -3.63 -15.36
N LEU A 61 -19.82 -4.38 -16.14
CA LEU A 61 -20.39 -3.90 -17.41
C LEU A 61 -21.73 -3.21 -17.23
N HIS A 62 -22.55 -3.62 -16.26
CA HIS A 62 -23.95 -3.20 -16.12
C HIS A 62 -24.31 -2.67 -14.72
N GLY A 63 -23.42 -2.83 -13.75
CA GLY A 63 -23.61 -2.39 -12.36
C GLY A 63 -22.66 -1.26 -11.97
N ASP A 64 -22.51 -1.06 -10.66
CA ASP A 64 -21.78 0.07 -10.07
C ASP A 64 -20.35 -0.27 -9.66
N MET A 65 -19.84 -1.47 -9.97
CA MET A 65 -18.53 -1.95 -9.50
C MET A 65 -17.38 -0.98 -9.80
N LEU A 66 -17.35 -0.39 -11.01
CA LEU A 66 -16.30 0.57 -11.38
C LEU A 66 -16.41 1.89 -10.60
N ALA A 67 -17.62 2.35 -10.34
CA ALA A 67 -17.87 3.56 -9.56
C ALA A 67 -17.42 3.36 -8.10
N GLU A 68 -17.81 2.24 -7.48
CA GLU A 68 -17.44 1.89 -6.11
C GLU A 68 -15.93 1.69 -5.94
N LEU A 69 -15.28 1.01 -6.90
CA LEU A 69 -13.82 0.91 -6.96
C LEU A 69 -13.15 2.29 -7.07
N GLY A 70 -13.69 3.17 -7.93
CA GLY A 70 -13.19 4.53 -8.10
C GLY A 70 -13.27 5.37 -6.83
N ILE A 71 -14.38 5.27 -6.10
CA ILE A 71 -14.60 5.96 -4.82
C ILE A 71 -13.60 5.46 -3.77
N THR A 72 -13.44 4.14 -3.63
CA THR A 72 -12.46 3.54 -2.70
C THR A 72 -11.04 3.98 -3.04
N LEU A 73 -10.66 3.96 -4.33
CA LEU A 73 -9.33 4.42 -4.77
C LEU A 73 -9.10 5.89 -4.48
N TRP A 74 -10.10 6.73 -4.68
CA TRP A 74 -10.02 8.15 -4.31
C TRP A 74 -9.68 8.32 -2.82
N ARG A 75 -10.38 7.59 -1.92
CA ARG A 75 -10.12 7.63 -0.48
C ARG A 75 -8.71 7.13 -0.15
N VAL A 76 -8.26 6.07 -0.80
CA VAL A 76 -6.90 5.55 -0.65
C VAL A 76 -5.87 6.61 -1.01
N VAL A 77 -6.01 7.26 -2.17
CA VAL A 77 -5.08 8.29 -2.65
C VAL A 77 -5.13 9.52 -1.74
N ALA A 78 -6.31 10.01 -1.40
CA ALA A 78 -6.47 11.18 -0.54
C ALA A 78 -5.85 10.96 0.85
N SER A 79 -6.16 9.82 1.48
CA SER A 79 -5.59 9.46 2.79
C SER A 79 -4.07 9.28 2.72
N PHE A 80 -3.56 8.67 1.65
CA PHE A 80 -2.13 8.50 1.42
C PHE A 80 -1.41 9.85 1.31
N VAL A 81 -1.93 10.76 0.49
CA VAL A 81 -1.34 12.09 0.30
C VAL A 81 -1.32 12.87 1.62
N VAL A 82 -2.44 12.89 2.35
CA VAL A 82 -2.52 13.56 3.66
C VAL A 82 -1.52 12.96 4.66
N ALA A 83 -1.47 11.64 4.76
CA ALA A 83 -0.54 10.97 5.67
C ALA A 83 0.93 11.22 5.32
N MET A 84 1.28 11.17 4.02
CA MET A 84 2.63 11.44 3.53
C MET A 84 3.04 12.89 3.77
N LEU A 85 2.17 13.86 3.51
CA LEU A 85 2.47 15.28 3.73
C LEU A 85 2.71 15.57 5.21
N ILE A 86 1.74 15.25 6.06
CA ILE A 86 1.82 15.53 7.51
C ILE A 86 2.94 14.72 8.16
N GLY A 87 3.00 13.42 7.90
CA GLY A 87 4.01 12.53 8.47
C GLY A 87 5.43 12.89 8.06
N SER A 88 5.63 13.34 6.80
CA SER A 88 6.96 13.77 6.35
C SER A 88 7.42 15.05 7.03
N VAL A 89 6.55 16.04 7.17
CA VAL A 89 6.90 17.28 7.86
C VAL A 89 7.27 17.02 9.32
N ILE A 90 6.44 16.26 10.03
CA ILE A 90 6.69 15.92 11.44
C ILE A 90 7.95 15.04 11.57
N GLY A 91 8.09 14.00 10.75
CA GLY A 91 9.22 13.08 10.81
C GLY A 91 10.55 13.78 10.54
N LEU A 92 10.63 14.60 9.50
CA LEU A 92 11.85 15.36 9.19
C LEU A 92 12.17 16.38 10.30
N ALA A 93 11.18 17.06 10.85
CA ALA A 93 11.37 17.99 11.97
C ALA A 93 11.92 17.27 13.21
N MET A 94 11.38 16.10 13.57
CA MET A 94 11.90 15.26 14.66
C MET A 94 13.32 14.76 14.36
N GLY A 95 13.61 14.34 13.13
CA GLY A 95 14.93 13.84 12.73
C GLY A 95 16.03 14.88 12.83
N GLN A 96 15.68 16.17 12.64
CA GLN A 96 16.63 17.29 12.65
C GLN A 96 16.69 18.02 14.02
N SER A 97 15.74 17.81 14.90
CA SER A 97 15.66 18.50 16.21
C SER A 97 15.57 17.52 17.37
N PRO A 98 16.66 17.32 18.16
CA PRO A 98 16.62 16.44 19.33
C PRO A 98 15.61 16.87 20.42
N ALA A 99 15.28 18.16 20.48
CA ALA A 99 14.28 18.68 21.41
C ALA A 99 12.86 18.25 20.99
N LEU A 100 12.54 18.43 19.70
CA LEU A 100 11.25 18.04 19.15
C LEU A 100 11.07 16.51 19.17
N ASP A 101 12.14 15.80 18.89
CA ASP A 101 12.15 14.32 18.93
C ASP A 101 11.78 13.83 20.35
N ARG A 102 12.45 14.32 21.39
CA ARG A 102 12.14 13.95 22.78
C ARG A 102 10.73 14.34 23.23
N ALA A 103 10.20 15.44 22.71
CA ALA A 103 8.87 15.92 23.05
C ALA A 103 7.75 15.10 22.39
N LEU A 104 7.95 14.67 21.14
CA LEU A 104 6.92 13.98 20.37
C LEU A 104 7.03 12.44 20.39
N ASP A 105 8.19 11.88 20.74
CA ASP A 105 8.42 10.43 20.77
C ASP A 105 7.41 9.65 21.64
N PRO A 106 7.03 10.10 22.86
CA PRO A 106 6.01 9.40 23.65
C PRO A 106 4.64 9.34 22.96
N TRP A 107 4.24 10.43 22.29
CA TRP A 107 3.00 10.50 21.54
C TRP A 107 3.03 9.62 20.30
N LEU A 108 4.17 9.55 19.63
CA LEU A 108 4.39 8.68 18.48
C LEU A 108 4.23 7.21 18.88
N ILE A 109 4.80 6.80 20.03
CA ILE A 109 4.65 5.44 20.56
C ILE A 109 3.18 5.13 20.88
N VAL A 110 2.45 6.05 21.49
CA VAL A 110 1.02 5.88 21.76
C VAL A 110 0.25 5.68 20.46
N LEU A 111 0.44 6.56 19.47
CA LEU A 111 -0.27 6.48 18.19
C LEU A 111 0.03 5.20 17.40
N LEU A 112 1.27 4.70 17.46
CA LEU A 112 1.65 3.43 16.81
C LEU A 112 0.96 2.20 17.44
N ASN A 113 0.57 2.28 18.70
CA ASN A 113 -0.08 1.19 19.42
C ASN A 113 -1.61 1.31 19.48
N LEU A 114 -2.19 2.41 18.98
CA LEU A 114 -3.64 2.54 18.90
C LEU A 114 -4.20 1.66 17.79
N PRO A 115 -5.20 0.81 18.08
CA PRO A 115 -5.90 0.03 17.05
C PRO A 115 -6.59 0.95 16.05
N ALA A 116 -6.42 0.66 14.75
CA ALA A 116 -7.04 1.44 13.67
C ALA A 116 -8.56 1.58 13.84
N LEU A 117 -9.23 0.50 14.27
CA LEU A 117 -10.67 0.47 14.51
C LEU A 117 -11.11 1.53 15.54
N VAL A 118 -10.34 1.71 16.62
CA VAL A 118 -10.64 2.71 17.65
C VAL A 118 -10.55 4.13 17.07
N ILE A 119 -9.51 4.40 16.30
CA ILE A 119 -9.34 5.70 15.62
C ILE A 119 -10.53 5.99 14.70
N ILE A 120 -10.98 5.00 13.93
CA ILE A 120 -12.10 5.13 13.00
C ILE A 120 -13.40 5.43 13.75
N ILE A 121 -13.69 4.65 14.80
CA ILE A 121 -14.91 4.84 15.60
C ILE A 121 -14.92 6.22 16.24
N LEU A 122 -13.83 6.64 16.86
CA LEU A 122 -13.73 7.96 17.48
C LEU A 122 -13.86 9.09 16.45
N ALA A 123 -13.25 8.96 15.28
CA ALA A 123 -13.39 9.94 14.22
C ALA A 123 -14.86 10.10 13.78
N TYR A 124 -15.57 9.00 13.62
CA TYR A 124 -16.99 9.04 13.25
C TYR A 124 -17.89 9.54 14.38
N VAL A 125 -17.60 9.23 15.63
CA VAL A 125 -18.36 9.73 16.78
C VAL A 125 -18.17 11.23 16.96
N TRP A 126 -16.95 11.75 16.79
CA TRP A 126 -16.65 13.17 17.02
C TRP A 126 -16.99 14.07 15.83
N PHE A 127 -16.74 13.60 14.62
CA PHE A 127 -16.88 14.41 13.40
C PHE A 127 -18.06 14.00 12.51
N GLY A 128 -18.77 12.91 12.85
CA GLY A 128 -19.87 12.37 12.05
C GLY A 128 -19.40 11.49 10.88
N LEU A 129 -20.37 10.80 10.26
CA LEU A 129 -20.16 9.85 9.16
C LEU A 129 -19.95 10.60 7.82
N ASN A 130 -18.87 11.37 7.71
CA ASN A 130 -18.57 12.17 6.53
C ASN A 130 -17.22 11.77 5.89
N GLU A 131 -16.94 12.32 4.71
CA GLU A 131 -15.75 12.00 3.92
C GLU A 131 -14.46 12.45 4.60
N ALA A 132 -14.48 13.63 5.23
CA ALA A 132 -13.31 14.17 5.91
C ALA A 132 -12.91 13.34 7.13
N ALA A 133 -13.90 12.86 7.92
CA ALA A 133 -13.68 11.95 9.03
C ALA A 133 -13.10 10.60 8.57
N ALA A 134 -13.62 10.07 7.46
CA ALA A 134 -13.13 8.82 6.86
C ALA A 134 -11.65 8.94 6.44
N ILE A 135 -11.33 9.93 5.60
CA ILE A 135 -9.98 10.19 5.11
C ILE A 135 -9.03 10.54 6.27
N GLY A 136 -9.50 11.38 7.22
CA GLY A 136 -8.73 11.77 8.39
C GLY A 136 -8.37 10.61 9.31
N ALA A 137 -9.31 9.69 9.56
CA ALA A 137 -9.06 8.50 10.38
C ALA A 137 -7.99 7.58 9.76
N VAL A 138 -8.11 7.33 8.45
CA VAL A 138 -7.11 6.53 7.71
C VAL A 138 -5.75 7.21 7.73
N ALA A 139 -5.70 8.52 7.45
CA ALA A 139 -4.46 9.28 7.45
C ALA A 139 -3.81 9.29 8.85
N LEU A 140 -4.58 9.54 9.91
CA LEU A 140 -4.08 9.56 11.29
C LEU A 140 -3.46 8.23 11.69
N ASN A 141 -4.04 7.11 11.28
CA ASN A 141 -3.47 5.79 11.52
C ASN A 141 -2.13 5.58 10.80
N LYS A 142 -1.96 6.17 9.62
CA LYS A 142 -0.74 6.00 8.81
C LYS A 142 0.37 7.01 9.16
N ILE A 143 0.05 8.22 9.59
CA ILE A 143 1.00 9.28 9.93
C ILE A 143 2.16 8.77 10.80
N PRO A 144 1.94 8.03 11.91
CA PRO A 144 3.02 7.59 12.79
C PRO A 144 4.08 6.73 12.06
N ASN A 145 3.66 5.86 11.17
CA ASN A 145 4.57 5.02 10.38
C ASN A 145 5.44 5.86 9.41
N VAL A 146 4.84 6.89 8.79
CA VAL A 146 5.57 7.83 7.93
C VAL A 146 6.56 8.64 8.76
N VAL A 147 6.13 9.14 9.94
CA VAL A 147 6.97 9.90 10.88
C VAL A 147 8.22 9.10 11.25
N VAL A 148 8.07 7.83 11.67
CA VAL A 148 9.23 6.98 12.02
C VAL A 148 10.21 6.89 10.85
N THR A 149 9.71 6.58 9.66
CA THR A 149 10.56 6.39 8.48
C THR A 149 11.29 7.68 8.08
N LEU A 150 10.59 8.81 8.06
CA LEU A 150 11.17 10.09 7.67
C LEU A 150 12.04 10.71 8.78
N ARG A 151 11.78 10.41 10.06
CA ARG A 151 12.65 10.74 11.18
C ARG A 151 14.04 10.11 11.00
N GLU A 152 14.09 8.84 10.70
CA GLU A 152 15.36 8.15 10.40
C GLU A 152 16.03 8.72 9.15
N GLY A 153 15.25 9.08 8.12
CA GLY A 153 15.78 9.79 6.95
C GLY A 153 16.38 11.15 7.31
N GLY A 154 15.73 11.92 8.18
CA GLY A 154 16.23 13.21 8.67
C GLY A 154 17.53 13.09 9.47
N ARG A 155 17.68 12.02 10.27
CA ARG A 155 18.91 11.70 11.02
C ARG A 155 20.08 11.25 10.13
N ALA A 156 19.77 10.65 8.99
CA ALA A 156 20.74 10.12 8.04
C ALA A 156 21.25 11.13 7.00
N LEU A 157 20.83 12.39 7.10
CA LEU A 157 21.34 13.46 6.23
C LEU A 157 22.84 13.68 6.47
N ASP A 158 23.61 13.81 5.39
CA ASP A 158 25.06 14.02 5.45
C ASP A 158 25.39 15.47 5.89
N PRO A 159 26.05 15.66 7.05
CA PRO A 159 26.45 16.98 7.52
C PRO A 159 27.42 17.68 6.55
N GLY A 160 28.29 16.94 5.86
CA GLY A 160 29.25 17.52 4.92
C GLY A 160 28.58 18.16 3.70
N LEU A 161 27.48 17.53 3.20
CA LEU A 161 26.67 18.14 2.14
C LEU A 161 25.92 19.38 2.64
N ASP A 162 25.53 19.41 3.90
CA ASP A 162 24.92 20.58 4.52
C ASP A 162 25.91 21.75 4.65
N GLU A 163 27.14 21.46 5.09
CA GLU A 163 28.24 22.45 5.18
C GLU A 163 28.63 22.99 3.80
N MET A 164 28.70 22.11 2.80
CA MET A 164 28.91 22.51 1.41
C MET A 164 27.84 23.49 0.93
N ALA A 165 26.56 23.14 1.16
CA ALA A 165 25.45 24.01 0.76
C ALA A 165 25.49 25.39 1.44
N ARG A 166 25.95 25.45 2.70
CA ARG A 166 26.18 26.72 3.42
C ARG A 166 27.37 27.48 2.86
N ALA A 167 28.49 26.83 2.57
CA ALA A 167 29.68 27.45 2.00
C ALA A 167 29.38 28.12 0.64
N TYR A 168 28.58 27.47 -0.20
CA TYR A 168 28.10 28.02 -1.48
C TYR A 168 26.90 28.95 -1.34
N ARG A 169 26.46 29.30 -0.12
CA ARG A 169 25.29 30.16 0.16
C ARG A 169 24.06 29.79 -0.64
N MET A 170 23.78 28.46 -0.77
CA MET A 170 22.61 27.99 -1.53
C MET A 170 21.31 28.52 -0.92
N PRO A 171 20.38 29.08 -1.73
CA PRO A 171 19.05 29.43 -1.26
C PRO A 171 18.33 28.21 -0.65
N PRO A 172 17.49 28.37 0.38
CA PRO A 172 16.85 27.27 1.09
C PRO A 172 16.11 26.28 0.18
N MET A 173 15.37 26.78 -0.81
CA MET A 173 14.64 25.94 -1.78
C MET A 173 15.57 25.15 -2.69
N VAL A 174 16.68 25.76 -3.13
CA VAL A 174 17.70 25.08 -3.96
C VAL A 174 18.41 23.99 -3.15
N LYS A 175 18.79 24.30 -1.88
CA LYS A 175 19.35 23.31 -0.95
C LYS A 175 18.38 22.16 -0.72
N PHE A 176 17.11 22.45 -0.43
CA PHE A 176 16.10 21.43 -0.23
C PHE A 176 15.96 20.52 -1.46
N ALA A 177 15.78 21.09 -2.65
CA ALA A 177 15.54 20.35 -3.89
C ALA A 177 16.75 19.54 -4.36
N ASN A 178 17.98 20.07 -4.23
CA ASN A 178 19.17 19.48 -4.83
C ASN A 178 20.09 18.74 -3.83
N VAL A 179 19.95 18.99 -2.53
CA VAL A 179 20.79 18.36 -1.50
C VAL A 179 19.94 17.47 -0.58
N THR A 180 18.90 18.03 0.03
CA THR A 180 18.13 17.30 1.05
C THR A 180 17.20 16.25 0.44
N LEU A 181 16.36 16.64 -0.55
CA LEU A 181 15.37 15.76 -1.15
C LEU A 181 15.98 14.50 -1.82
N PRO A 182 17.10 14.59 -2.57
CA PRO A 182 17.74 13.40 -3.13
C PRO A 182 18.21 12.41 -2.06
N GLN A 183 18.72 12.87 -0.93
CA GLN A 183 19.13 12.00 0.19
C GLN A 183 17.93 11.31 0.85
N LEU A 184 16.76 11.98 0.86
CA LEU A 184 15.53 11.45 1.46
C LEU A 184 14.74 10.52 0.53
N GLN A 185 15.04 10.48 -0.77
CA GLN A 185 14.31 9.64 -1.74
C GLN A 185 14.13 8.18 -1.30
N PRO A 186 15.14 7.48 -0.75
CA PRO A 186 14.97 6.09 -0.30
C PRO A 186 13.97 5.96 0.84
N TYR A 187 13.93 6.94 1.74
CA TYR A 187 13.01 6.97 2.88
C TYR A 187 11.58 7.28 2.44
N PHE A 188 11.41 8.20 1.50
CA PHE A 188 10.11 8.45 0.86
C PHE A 188 9.59 7.20 0.14
N ALA A 189 10.44 6.51 -0.60
CA ALA A 189 10.09 5.27 -1.29
C ALA A 189 9.67 4.17 -0.29
N ALA A 190 10.41 4.00 0.81
CA ALA A 190 10.11 3.04 1.86
C ALA A 190 8.79 3.36 2.57
N ALA A 191 8.57 4.63 2.95
CA ALA A 191 7.33 5.10 3.58
C ALA A 191 6.12 4.92 2.64
N SER A 192 6.27 5.21 1.35
CA SER A 192 5.22 5.06 0.35
C SER A 192 4.83 3.59 0.17
N ARG A 193 5.79 2.69 0.02
CA ARG A 193 5.55 1.26 -0.16
C ARG A 193 4.81 0.65 1.02
N SER A 194 5.31 0.87 2.25
CA SER A 194 4.63 0.41 3.46
C SER A 194 3.27 1.09 3.64
N GLY A 195 3.11 2.32 3.11
CA GLY A 195 1.90 3.11 3.17
C GLY A 195 0.75 2.52 2.38
N ILE A 196 0.97 2.33 1.11
CA ILE A 196 -0.08 1.87 0.19
C ILE A 196 -0.64 0.52 0.67
N SER A 197 0.22 -0.44 1.05
CA SER A 197 -0.21 -1.78 1.47
C SER A 197 -1.02 -1.82 2.78
N LEU A 198 -0.98 -0.79 3.60
CA LEU A 198 -1.77 -0.67 4.83
C LEU A 198 -3.04 0.18 4.62
N ILE A 199 -2.92 1.31 3.93
CA ILE A 199 -4.02 2.27 3.77
C ILE A 199 -5.24 1.62 3.13
N TRP A 200 -5.08 0.85 2.04
CA TRP A 200 -6.20 0.26 1.34
C TRP A 200 -7.01 -0.71 2.22
N LYS A 201 -6.37 -1.45 3.14
CA LYS A 201 -7.07 -2.32 4.09
C LYS A 201 -7.89 -1.52 5.09
N ILE A 202 -7.35 -0.40 5.56
CA ILE A 202 -8.02 0.45 6.53
C ILE A 202 -9.18 1.21 5.87
N VAL A 203 -9.04 1.62 4.61
CA VAL A 203 -10.13 2.27 3.85
C VAL A 203 -11.34 1.36 3.73
N LEU A 204 -11.15 0.06 3.43
CA LEU A 204 -12.27 -0.89 3.41
C LEU A 204 -12.99 -0.97 4.76
N VAL A 205 -12.27 -0.92 5.88
CA VAL A 205 -12.87 -0.93 7.22
C VAL A 205 -13.62 0.37 7.50
N VAL A 206 -13.08 1.51 7.09
CA VAL A 206 -13.75 2.82 7.21
C VAL A 206 -15.06 2.84 6.42
N GLU A 207 -15.03 2.33 5.20
CA GLU A 207 -16.23 2.24 4.35
C GLU A 207 -17.28 1.30 4.93
N LEU A 208 -16.85 0.13 5.40
CA LEU A 208 -17.73 -0.86 6.05
C LEU A 208 -18.46 -0.28 7.26
N LEU A 209 -17.81 0.60 8.03
CA LEU A 209 -18.36 1.11 9.29
C LEU A 209 -19.23 2.35 9.13
N GLY A 210 -19.03 3.17 8.08
CA GLY A 210 -19.69 4.46 8.11
C GLY A 210 -19.83 5.18 6.78
N ARG A 211 -19.57 4.54 5.64
CA ARG A 211 -19.79 5.18 4.33
C ARG A 211 -20.97 4.53 3.60
N PRO A 212 -21.73 5.31 2.80
CA PRO A 212 -22.86 4.80 2.01
C PRO A 212 -22.43 4.33 0.61
N ASN A 213 -21.12 4.21 0.33
CA ASN A 213 -20.56 3.83 -0.95
C ASN A 213 -19.09 3.38 -0.77
N GLY A 214 -18.54 2.78 -1.80
CA GLY A 214 -17.21 2.17 -1.82
C GLY A 214 -17.27 0.65 -1.67
N VAL A 215 -16.16 0.00 -2.03
CA VAL A 215 -16.04 -1.47 -1.96
C VAL A 215 -16.34 -2.01 -0.56
N GLY A 216 -15.85 -1.32 0.50
CA GLY A 216 -16.12 -1.73 1.88
C GLY A 216 -17.60 -1.65 2.26
N PHE A 217 -18.33 -0.67 1.75
CA PHE A 217 -19.78 -0.58 1.90
C PHE A 217 -20.48 -1.76 1.21
N GLU A 218 -20.13 -2.06 -0.04
CA GLU A 218 -20.68 -3.20 -0.79
C GLU A 218 -20.42 -4.53 -0.10
N LEU A 219 -19.22 -4.70 0.47
CA LEU A 219 -18.92 -5.88 1.27
C LEU A 219 -19.84 -6.00 2.48
N HIS A 220 -20.12 -4.90 3.18
CA HIS A 220 -21.02 -4.89 4.33
C HIS A 220 -22.48 -5.17 3.94
N LEU A 221 -22.97 -4.52 2.88
CA LEU A 221 -24.33 -4.73 2.36
C LEU A 221 -24.56 -6.18 1.95
N ASN A 222 -23.63 -6.73 1.17
CA ASN A 222 -23.73 -8.12 0.70
C ASN A 222 -23.49 -9.15 1.82
N PHE A 223 -22.76 -8.79 2.88
CA PHE A 223 -22.67 -9.60 4.09
C PHE A 223 -24.03 -9.71 4.80
N GLN A 224 -24.75 -8.61 4.96
CA GLN A 224 -26.10 -8.62 5.55
C GLN A 224 -27.10 -9.42 4.72
N LEU A 225 -26.93 -9.45 3.39
CA LEU A 225 -27.76 -10.21 2.46
C LEU A 225 -27.31 -11.69 2.29
N PHE A 226 -26.24 -12.11 2.97
CA PHE A 226 -25.61 -13.44 2.79
C PHE A 226 -25.24 -13.75 1.32
N ASN A 227 -24.95 -12.70 0.52
CA ASN A 227 -24.55 -12.82 -0.88
C ASN A 227 -23.03 -12.98 -1.01
N VAL A 228 -22.54 -14.19 -0.76
CA VAL A 228 -21.09 -14.48 -0.81
C VAL A 228 -20.52 -14.31 -2.21
N THR A 229 -21.31 -14.54 -3.26
CA THR A 229 -20.86 -14.33 -4.64
C THR A 229 -20.45 -12.89 -4.89
N ALA A 230 -21.24 -11.93 -4.44
CA ALA A 230 -20.93 -10.51 -4.55
C ALA A 230 -19.74 -10.12 -3.66
N ILE A 231 -19.69 -10.61 -2.41
CA ILE A 231 -18.56 -10.37 -1.51
C ILE A 231 -17.24 -10.78 -2.18
N LEU A 232 -17.16 -12.00 -2.71
CA LEU A 232 -15.99 -12.49 -3.41
C LEU A 232 -15.73 -11.70 -4.71
N GLY A 233 -16.77 -11.33 -5.45
CA GLY A 233 -16.67 -10.53 -6.67
C GLY A 233 -16.01 -9.18 -6.42
N TYR A 234 -16.53 -8.39 -5.49
CA TYR A 234 -15.93 -7.11 -5.10
C TYR A 234 -14.53 -7.26 -4.50
N THR A 235 -14.31 -8.31 -3.69
CA THR A 235 -12.99 -8.58 -3.12
C THR A 235 -11.96 -8.85 -4.20
N PHE A 236 -12.23 -9.74 -5.16
CA PHE A 236 -11.28 -10.07 -6.23
C PHE A 236 -11.09 -8.90 -7.21
N ALA A 237 -12.15 -8.16 -7.54
CA ALA A 237 -12.04 -6.96 -8.37
C ALA A 237 -11.11 -5.93 -7.70
N PHE A 238 -11.29 -5.67 -6.41
CA PHE A 238 -10.45 -4.76 -5.66
C PHE A 238 -9.00 -5.24 -5.57
N VAL A 239 -8.78 -6.53 -5.27
CA VAL A 239 -7.43 -7.12 -5.25
C VAL A 239 -6.75 -7.01 -6.62
N ALA A 240 -7.47 -7.25 -7.72
CA ALA A 240 -6.93 -7.12 -9.07
C ALA A 240 -6.48 -5.68 -9.36
N VAL A 241 -7.27 -4.68 -8.97
CA VAL A 241 -6.92 -3.25 -9.12
C VAL A 241 -5.70 -2.91 -8.27
N MET A 242 -5.66 -3.37 -7.01
CA MET A 242 -4.52 -3.11 -6.12
C MET A 242 -3.23 -3.77 -6.60
N LEU A 243 -3.31 -4.99 -7.14
CA LEU A 243 -2.17 -5.65 -7.78
C LEU A 243 -1.71 -4.91 -9.04
N ALA A 244 -2.65 -4.41 -9.85
CA ALA A 244 -2.31 -3.59 -11.02
C ALA A 244 -1.56 -2.31 -10.60
N ILE A 245 -2.02 -1.61 -9.56
CA ILE A 245 -1.33 -0.43 -9.02
C ILE A 245 0.06 -0.80 -8.49
N GLU A 246 0.17 -1.89 -7.74
CA GLU A 246 1.46 -2.35 -7.19
C GLU A 246 2.47 -2.64 -8.31
N TYR A 247 2.10 -3.43 -9.32
CA TYR A 247 3.01 -3.83 -10.39
C TYR A 247 3.26 -2.74 -11.43
N LEU A 248 2.26 -1.92 -11.76
CA LEU A 248 2.36 -0.93 -12.83
C LEU A 248 2.88 0.43 -12.35
N LEU A 249 2.63 0.79 -11.09
CA LEU A 249 3.00 2.10 -10.55
C LEU A 249 4.08 2.00 -9.46
N VAL A 250 3.83 1.22 -8.39
CA VAL A 250 4.68 1.24 -7.19
C VAL A 250 6.06 0.63 -7.47
N GLN A 251 6.11 -0.58 -8.02
CA GLN A 251 7.38 -1.27 -8.30
C GLN A 251 8.26 -0.55 -9.33
N PRO A 252 7.76 -0.01 -10.45
CA PRO A 252 8.59 0.75 -11.38
C PRO A 252 9.16 2.03 -10.78
N LEU A 253 8.36 2.75 -9.96
CA LEU A 253 8.82 3.97 -9.28
C LEU A 253 9.94 3.64 -8.29
N GLU A 254 9.80 2.59 -7.52
CA GLU A 254 10.83 2.12 -6.58
C GLU A 254 12.12 1.72 -7.29
N ARG A 255 12.03 0.95 -8.39
CA ARG A 255 13.20 0.58 -9.19
C ARG A 255 13.94 1.80 -9.75
N ARG A 256 13.23 2.88 -10.07
CA ARG A 256 13.86 4.13 -10.53
C ARG A 256 14.57 4.85 -9.39
N SER A 257 13.98 4.92 -8.20
CA SER A 257 14.55 5.62 -7.05
C SER A 257 15.80 4.94 -6.47
N THR A 258 15.98 3.62 -6.67
CA THR A 258 17.12 2.85 -6.16
C THR A 258 18.24 2.61 -7.20
N ARG A 259 18.06 2.98 -8.45
CA ARG A 259 19.01 2.70 -9.55
C ARG A 259 20.41 3.28 -9.36
N TRP A 260 20.53 4.44 -8.74
CA TRP A 260 21.81 5.10 -8.54
C TRP A 260 22.66 4.47 -7.42
N ARG A 261 22.04 3.72 -6.51
CA ARG A 261 22.70 3.03 -5.38
C ARG A 261 23.30 1.69 -5.75
N ASN A 262 22.88 1.07 -6.85
CA ASN A 262 23.27 -0.29 -7.27
C ASN A 262 24.37 -0.28 -8.35
N LYS A 263 25.19 0.77 -8.48
CA LYS A 263 26.42 0.67 -9.27
C LYS A 263 27.48 0.05 -8.36
N PRO A 264 27.96 -1.19 -8.62
CA PRO A 264 29.16 -1.68 -7.96
C PRO A 264 30.33 -0.77 -8.34
N VAL A 265 31.10 -0.34 -7.33
CA VAL A 265 32.38 0.33 -7.49
C VAL A 265 33.39 -0.69 -7.97
#